data_1634fae17eb7755723ceb1ef003f1989
#
_entry.id   1634fae17eb7755723ceb1ef003f1989
#
_cell.length_a   1.000
_cell.length_b   1.000
_cell.length_c   1.000
_cell.angle_alpha   90.00
_cell.angle_beta   90.00
_cell.angle_gamma   90.00
#
_symmetry.space_group_name_H-M   'P 1'
#
loop_
_entity.id
_entity.type
_entity.pdbx_description
1 polymer ?
#
loop_
_entity_poly.entity_id
_entity_poly.type
_entity_poly.pdbx_seq_one_letter_code
_entity_poly.pdbx_strand_id
1 'polypeptide(L)'
;MSLKVNINGTLYAKEDARVSVYDHGLLYGDGVFEGMRSYGGQVFRLEQHLHRLWDSAKAIWLEIPVTQEALAATVTATLSANDIQDGYIRLVVTRGAGTLGLDPNLTSDPQVIIITDHITLYPDEYYENGLKIVTVATRRNHPDALSPRIKSLNYLNNILAKIEGLQAGCVEALMLNHRDEVAECTGDNIFLVKSGCLITPA
;
A
#
# COMPACT_ATOMS: atom_id res chain seq x y z
N MET A 1 13.72 15.57 15.28
CA MET A 1 12.43 15.33 15.99
C MET A 1 11.93 13.95 15.58
N SER A 2 11.24 13.22 16.48
CA SER A 2 10.58 11.96 16.11
C SER A 2 9.47 12.24 15.12
N LEU A 3 9.32 11.37 14.11
CA LEU A 3 8.22 11.45 13.14
C LEU A 3 6.88 11.26 13.85
N LYS A 4 5.87 11.94 13.35
CA LYS A 4 4.49 11.83 13.83
C LYS A 4 3.66 10.96 12.88
N VAL A 5 2.78 10.16 13.47
CA VAL A 5 1.77 9.36 12.78
C VAL A 5 0.41 9.96 13.06
N ASN A 6 -0.40 10.12 12.04
CA ASN A 6 -1.79 10.54 12.22
C ASN A 6 -2.68 9.30 12.34
N ILE A 7 -3.49 9.23 13.40
CA ILE A 7 -4.55 8.23 13.57
C ILE A 7 -5.85 8.98 13.84
N ASN A 8 -6.82 8.81 12.97
CA ASN A 8 -8.17 9.44 13.08
C ASN A 8 -8.12 10.96 13.29
N GLY A 9 -7.21 11.65 12.58
CA GLY A 9 -7.05 13.10 12.69
C GLY A 9 -6.15 13.58 13.83
N THR A 10 -5.69 12.70 14.70
CA THR A 10 -4.81 13.04 15.83
C THR A 10 -3.37 12.62 15.54
N LEU A 11 -2.41 13.54 15.79
CA LEU A 11 -0.99 13.28 15.62
C LEU A 11 -0.40 12.67 16.91
N TYR A 12 0.21 11.50 16.75
CA TYR A 12 0.95 10.81 17.80
C TYR A 12 2.45 10.79 17.48
N ALA A 13 3.32 10.73 18.49
CA ALA A 13 4.70 10.36 18.25
C ALA A 13 4.77 8.93 17.69
N LYS A 14 5.72 8.63 16.81
CA LYS A 14 5.84 7.33 16.12
C LYS A 14 5.83 6.14 17.12
N GLU A 15 6.48 6.30 18.27
CA GLU A 15 6.56 5.31 19.34
C GLU A 15 5.25 5.11 20.11
N ASP A 16 4.33 6.08 20.05
CA ASP A 16 3.04 6.06 20.78
C ASP A 16 1.85 5.72 19.86
N ALA A 17 2.06 5.71 18.54
CA ALA A 17 1.01 5.37 17.57
C ALA A 17 0.64 3.87 17.67
N ARG A 18 -0.59 3.58 18.06
CA ARG A 18 -1.07 2.21 18.35
C ARG A 18 -2.47 1.98 17.83
N VAL A 19 -2.74 0.74 17.45
CA VAL A 19 -4.07 0.22 17.15
C VAL A 19 -4.40 -0.95 18.07
N SER A 20 -5.68 -1.28 18.21
CA SER A 20 -6.13 -2.41 19.01
C SER A 20 -5.58 -3.73 18.45
N VAL A 21 -5.22 -4.67 19.34
CA VAL A 21 -4.91 -6.06 18.92
C VAL A 21 -6.15 -6.81 18.41
N TYR A 22 -7.36 -6.28 18.64
CA TYR A 22 -8.62 -6.79 18.10
C TYR A 22 -9.02 -6.09 16.78
N ASP A 23 -8.15 -5.24 16.22
CA ASP A 23 -8.41 -4.64 14.91
C ASP A 23 -8.38 -5.72 13.82
N HIS A 24 -9.45 -5.79 13.03
CA HIS A 24 -9.59 -6.80 11.97
C HIS A 24 -8.57 -6.58 10.83
N GLY A 25 -8.05 -5.38 10.67
CA GLY A 25 -6.90 -5.11 9.79
C GLY A 25 -5.66 -5.88 10.22
N LEU A 26 -5.42 -5.98 11.56
CA LEU A 26 -4.32 -6.78 12.11
C LEU A 26 -4.64 -8.28 12.06
N LEU A 27 -5.86 -8.68 12.49
CA LEU A 27 -6.21 -10.10 12.64
C LEU A 27 -6.41 -10.82 11.31
N TYR A 28 -7.00 -10.14 10.31
CA TYR A 28 -7.48 -10.79 9.08
C TYR A 28 -6.99 -10.09 7.80
N GLY A 29 -6.27 -8.97 7.92
CA GLY A 29 -5.95 -8.13 6.77
C GLY A 29 -7.16 -7.40 6.19
N ASP A 30 -8.23 -7.23 7.01
CA ASP A 30 -9.47 -6.58 6.60
C ASP A 30 -9.33 -5.06 6.68
N GLY A 31 -8.94 -4.50 5.56
CA GLY A 31 -8.67 -3.09 5.37
C GLY A 31 -8.06 -2.83 4.01
N VAL A 32 -7.88 -1.57 3.70
CA VAL A 32 -7.35 -1.07 2.43
C VAL A 32 -6.25 -0.06 2.65
N PHE A 33 -5.40 0.15 1.64
CA PHE A 33 -4.32 1.12 1.78
C PHE A 33 -3.92 1.78 0.47
N GLU A 34 -3.22 2.88 0.59
CA GLU A 34 -2.48 3.52 -0.50
C GLU A 34 -1.02 3.76 -0.13
N GLY A 35 -0.17 3.75 -1.15
CA GLY A 35 1.22 4.19 -1.09
C GLY A 35 1.41 5.32 -2.09
N MET A 36 1.81 6.50 -1.62
CA MET A 36 1.91 7.70 -2.43
C MET A 36 3.30 8.33 -2.27
N ARG A 37 3.73 9.10 -3.27
CA ARG A 37 4.95 9.91 -3.18
C ARG A 37 4.57 11.39 -3.08
N SER A 38 5.38 12.13 -2.34
CA SER A 38 5.38 13.60 -2.40
C SER A 38 6.65 14.10 -3.07
N TYR A 39 6.53 15.22 -3.76
CA TYR A 39 7.61 15.95 -4.43
C TYR A 39 7.41 17.43 -4.17
N GLY A 40 8.40 18.10 -3.57
CA GLY A 40 8.30 19.50 -3.18
C GLY A 40 7.11 19.81 -2.28
N GLY A 41 6.74 18.88 -1.38
CA GLY A 41 5.61 19.01 -0.46
C GLY A 41 4.23 18.73 -1.07
N GLN A 42 4.16 18.37 -2.37
CA GLN A 42 2.91 18.03 -3.05
C GLN A 42 2.78 16.53 -3.26
N VAL A 43 1.64 15.96 -2.89
CA VAL A 43 1.37 14.53 -3.11
C VAL A 43 1.02 14.27 -4.56
N PHE A 44 1.80 13.41 -5.21
CA PHE A 44 1.59 13.07 -6.61
C PHE A 44 0.27 12.29 -6.78
N ARG A 45 -0.60 12.81 -7.63
CA ARG A 45 -1.89 12.18 -7.98
C ARG A 45 -2.79 11.84 -6.78
N LEU A 46 -2.83 12.69 -5.75
CA LEU A 46 -3.58 12.45 -4.51
C LEU A 46 -5.03 12.06 -4.77
N GLU A 47 -5.77 12.80 -5.61
CA GLU A 47 -7.17 12.50 -5.92
C GLU A 47 -7.37 11.09 -6.48
N GLN A 48 -6.54 10.68 -7.45
CA GLN A 48 -6.65 9.35 -8.04
C GLN A 48 -6.35 8.24 -7.03
N HIS A 49 -5.41 8.46 -6.13
CA HIS A 49 -5.13 7.54 -5.02
C HIS A 49 -6.33 7.45 -4.06
N LEU A 50 -6.94 8.55 -3.71
CA LEU A 50 -8.14 8.55 -2.87
C LEU A 50 -9.32 7.87 -3.55
N HIS A 51 -9.59 8.14 -4.83
CA HIS A 51 -10.62 7.42 -5.58
C HIS A 51 -10.41 5.90 -5.52
N ARG A 52 -9.19 5.42 -5.79
CA ARG A 52 -8.88 3.98 -5.72
C ARG A 52 -9.02 3.41 -4.30
N LEU A 53 -8.68 4.19 -3.26
CA LEU A 53 -8.90 3.79 -1.87
C LEU A 53 -10.39 3.56 -1.59
N TRP A 54 -11.26 4.48 -2.04
CA TRP A 54 -12.72 4.35 -1.89
C TRP A 54 -13.28 3.18 -2.69
N ASP A 55 -12.82 2.97 -3.92
CA ASP A 55 -13.21 1.81 -4.73
C ASP A 55 -12.81 0.49 -4.05
N SER A 56 -11.62 0.43 -3.49
CA SER A 56 -11.15 -0.74 -2.73
C SER A 56 -11.96 -0.96 -1.46
N ALA A 57 -12.26 0.10 -0.70
CA ALA A 57 -13.06 0.04 0.51
C ALA A 57 -14.50 -0.41 0.21
N LYS A 58 -15.11 0.14 -0.83
CA LYS A 58 -16.45 -0.26 -1.28
C LYS A 58 -16.54 -1.74 -1.65
N ALA A 59 -15.50 -2.29 -2.28
CA ALA A 59 -15.46 -3.69 -2.69
C ALA A 59 -15.49 -4.65 -1.49
N ILE A 60 -15.04 -4.24 -0.31
CA ILE A 60 -15.05 -5.02 0.93
C ILE A 60 -16.09 -4.49 1.95
N TRP A 61 -17.03 -3.64 1.53
CA TRP A 61 -18.05 -3.03 2.40
C TRP A 61 -17.46 -2.27 3.60
N LEU A 62 -16.32 -1.65 3.42
CA LEU A 62 -15.68 -0.80 4.43
C LEU A 62 -16.07 0.65 4.19
N GLU A 63 -16.75 1.25 5.17
CA GLU A 63 -17.06 2.67 5.16
C GLU A 63 -15.88 3.47 5.74
N ILE A 64 -15.37 4.42 4.96
CA ILE A 64 -14.31 5.33 5.42
C ILE A 64 -14.99 6.48 6.18
N PRO A 65 -14.66 6.72 7.47
CA PRO A 65 -15.46 7.60 8.35
C PRO A 65 -15.20 9.09 8.12
N VAL A 66 -14.60 9.47 7.00
CA VAL A 66 -14.29 10.86 6.61
C VAL A 66 -14.54 11.07 5.12
N THR A 67 -14.70 12.31 4.68
CA THR A 67 -14.79 12.63 3.24
C THR A 67 -13.41 12.60 2.57
N GLN A 68 -13.39 12.49 1.23
CA GLN A 68 -12.14 12.51 0.47
C GLN A 68 -11.39 13.82 0.64
N GLU A 69 -12.10 14.94 0.68
CA GLU A 69 -11.54 16.28 0.86
C GLU A 69 -10.90 16.44 2.26
N ALA A 70 -11.57 15.96 3.30
CA ALA A 70 -11.04 15.99 4.67
C ALA A 70 -9.80 15.11 4.80
N LEU A 71 -9.83 13.92 4.16
CA LEU A 71 -8.67 13.02 4.17
C LEU A 71 -7.49 13.60 3.39
N ALA A 72 -7.73 14.22 2.23
CA ALA A 72 -6.69 14.90 1.46
C ALA A 72 -6.01 16.00 2.27
N ALA A 73 -6.80 16.82 2.96
CA ALA A 73 -6.27 17.86 3.86
C ALA A 73 -5.43 17.26 5.00
N THR A 74 -5.90 16.15 5.60
CA THR A 74 -5.20 15.47 6.70
C THR A 74 -3.87 14.84 6.23
N VAL A 75 -3.82 14.26 5.03
CA VAL A 75 -2.59 13.74 4.42
C VAL A 75 -1.56 14.86 4.26
N THR A 76 -1.97 15.99 3.67
CA THR A 76 -1.09 17.15 3.47
C THR A 76 -0.62 17.75 4.80
N ALA A 77 -1.52 17.86 5.78
CA ALA A 77 -1.17 18.34 7.11
C ALA A 77 -0.17 17.42 7.85
N THR A 78 -0.28 16.10 7.65
CA THR A 78 0.65 15.13 8.25
C THR A 78 2.05 15.23 7.63
N LEU A 79 2.17 15.42 6.31
CA LEU A 79 3.45 15.72 5.66
C LEU A 79 4.09 16.98 6.23
N SER A 80 3.31 18.06 6.32
CA SER A 80 3.79 19.35 6.86
C SER A 80 4.21 19.23 8.32
N ALA A 81 3.48 18.46 9.14
CA ALA A 81 3.80 18.26 10.55
C ALA A 81 5.12 17.48 10.77
N ASN A 82 5.61 16.78 9.74
CA ASN A 82 6.87 16.05 9.73
C ASN A 82 7.97 16.74 8.90
N ASP A 83 7.69 17.93 8.37
CA ASP A 83 8.63 18.69 7.51
C ASP A 83 9.17 17.86 6.31
N ILE A 84 8.28 17.02 5.72
CA ILE A 84 8.64 16.15 4.59
C ILE A 84 8.21 16.82 3.28
N GLN A 85 9.18 17.11 2.41
CA GLN A 85 8.96 17.63 1.06
C GLN A 85 8.93 16.50 0.03
N ASP A 86 9.99 15.70 -0.01
CA ASP A 86 10.14 14.55 -0.88
C ASP A 86 10.10 13.29 -0.02
N GLY A 87 8.97 12.57 -0.09
CA GLY A 87 8.76 11.46 0.82
C GLY A 87 7.75 10.43 0.34
N TYR A 88 7.43 9.53 1.24
CA TYR A 88 6.45 8.47 1.06
C TYR A 88 5.32 8.60 2.07
N ILE A 89 4.12 8.39 1.61
CA ILE A 89 2.92 8.35 2.43
C ILE A 89 2.33 6.95 2.37
N ARG A 90 2.16 6.32 3.52
CA ARG A 90 1.33 5.12 3.69
C ARG A 90 0.02 5.55 4.33
N LEU A 91 -1.07 5.46 3.57
CA LEU A 91 -2.43 5.70 4.04
C LEU A 91 -3.12 4.34 4.20
N VAL A 92 -3.58 4.03 5.39
CA VAL A 92 -4.25 2.76 5.73
C VAL A 92 -5.62 3.07 6.31
N VAL A 93 -6.62 2.29 5.90
CA VAL A 93 -7.93 2.25 6.56
C VAL A 93 -8.20 0.81 6.95
N THR A 94 -8.30 0.54 8.25
CA THR A 94 -8.69 -0.78 8.77
C THR A 94 -10.18 -0.80 9.05
N ARG A 95 -10.77 -1.99 9.15
CA ARG A 95 -12.17 -2.13 9.57
C ARG A 95 -12.40 -1.75 11.03
N GLY A 96 -11.34 -1.64 11.83
CA GLY A 96 -11.42 -1.36 13.26
C GLY A 96 -11.56 -2.62 14.13
N ALA A 97 -11.74 -2.38 15.42
CA ALA A 97 -11.81 -3.45 16.40
C ALA A 97 -13.19 -4.13 16.40
N GLY A 98 -13.20 -5.43 16.70
CA GLY A 98 -14.42 -6.23 16.75
C GLY A 98 -14.27 -7.51 17.55
N THR A 99 -15.29 -8.35 17.50
CA THR A 99 -15.23 -9.71 18.04
C THR A 99 -14.39 -10.61 17.13
N LEU A 100 -13.89 -11.73 17.67
CA LEU A 100 -13.22 -12.73 16.83
C LEU A 100 -14.26 -13.37 15.90
N GLY A 101 -14.01 -13.31 14.61
CA GLY A 101 -14.89 -13.81 13.56
C GLY A 101 -14.77 -12.99 12.28
N LEU A 102 -15.48 -13.38 11.23
CA LEU A 102 -15.36 -12.80 9.90
C LEU A 102 -16.55 -11.92 9.49
N ASP A 103 -17.56 -11.77 10.36
CA ASP A 103 -18.70 -10.91 10.05
C ASP A 103 -18.32 -9.43 10.16
N PRO A 104 -18.32 -8.68 9.04
CA PRO A 104 -17.94 -7.27 9.05
C PRO A 104 -18.89 -6.37 9.85
N ASN A 105 -20.11 -6.83 10.14
CA ASN A 105 -21.07 -6.08 10.94
C ASN A 105 -20.78 -6.13 12.46
N LEU A 106 -19.86 -7.00 12.89
CA LEU A 106 -19.45 -7.12 14.30
C LEU A 106 -18.19 -6.33 14.63
N THR A 107 -17.84 -5.38 13.79
CA THR A 107 -16.74 -4.44 13.99
C THR A 107 -17.26 -3.02 14.13
N SER A 108 -16.47 -2.19 14.77
CA SER A 108 -16.75 -0.76 14.93
C SER A 108 -15.45 0.04 14.87
N ASP A 109 -15.58 1.34 14.66
CA ASP A 109 -14.48 2.29 14.78
C ASP A 109 -13.34 2.04 13.75
N PRO A 110 -13.63 2.14 12.43
CA PRO A 110 -12.60 2.06 11.41
C PRO A 110 -11.44 3.02 11.69
N GLN A 111 -10.20 2.54 11.56
CA GLN A 111 -9.03 3.37 11.82
C GLN A 111 -8.45 3.92 10.53
N VAL A 112 -8.31 5.24 10.46
CA VAL A 112 -7.63 5.95 9.37
C VAL A 112 -6.23 6.34 9.84
N ILE A 113 -5.20 5.72 9.25
CA ILE A 113 -3.81 5.84 9.69
C ILE A 113 -2.99 6.44 8.55
N ILE A 114 -2.27 7.53 8.82
CA ILE A 114 -1.37 8.17 7.87
C ILE A 114 0.03 8.18 8.46
N ILE A 115 0.93 7.49 7.77
CA ILE A 115 2.36 7.44 8.08
C ILE A 115 3.08 8.17 6.95
N THR A 116 3.94 9.12 7.30
CA THR A 116 4.82 9.78 6.35
C THR A 116 6.27 9.55 6.75
N ASP A 117 7.12 9.21 5.76
CA ASP A 117 8.53 8.92 6.03
C ASP A 117 9.37 9.31 4.80
N HIS A 118 10.68 9.45 5.02
CA HIS A 118 11.65 9.48 3.93
C HIS A 118 11.87 8.05 3.46
N ILE A 119 11.76 7.82 2.15
CA ILE A 119 12.01 6.51 1.59
C ILE A 119 13.07 6.59 0.50
N THR A 120 14.10 5.77 0.64
CA THR A 120 15.01 5.39 -0.44
C THR A 120 14.63 3.98 -0.84
N LEU A 121 13.96 3.84 -2.00
CA LEU A 121 13.49 2.52 -2.45
C LEU A 121 14.66 1.61 -2.79
N TYR A 122 15.66 2.16 -3.49
CA TYR A 122 16.86 1.44 -3.90
C TYR A 122 18.09 2.35 -3.79
N PRO A 123 19.29 1.78 -3.56
CA PRO A 123 20.56 2.50 -3.68
C PRO A 123 20.74 3.13 -5.08
N ASP A 124 21.44 4.25 -5.15
CA ASP A 124 21.65 5.00 -6.40
C ASP A 124 22.28 4.15 -7.50
N GLU A 125 23.13 3.18 -7.15
CA GLU A 125 23.76 2.25 -8.08
C GLU A 125 22.75 1.44 -8.91
N TYR A 126 21.55 1.16 -8.40
CA TYR A 126 20.52 0.44 -9.15
C TYR A 126 19.81 1.32 -10.17
N TYR A 127 19.79 2.63 -9.95
CA TYR A 127 19.29 3.58 -10.96
C TYR A 127 20.26 3.76 -12.12
N GLU A 128 21.57 3.64 -11.87
CA GLU A 128 22.61 3.76 -12.88
C GLU A 128 22.84 2.45 -13.65
N ASN A 129 22.93 1.33 -12.94
CA ASN A 129 23.35 0.03 -13.47
C ASN A 129 22.18 -0.95 -13.70
N GLY A 130 20.97 -0.58 -13.26
CA GLY A 130 19.84 -1.50 -13.21
C GLY A 130 19.93 -2.48 -12.04
N LEU A 131 18.87 -3.25 -11.85
CA LEU A 131 18.80 -4.29 -10.82
C LEU A 131 18.43 -5.64 -11.43
N LYS A 132 18.92 -6.70 -10.79
CA LYS A 132 18.63 -8.06 -11.18
C LYS A 132 17.29 -8.49 -10.60
N ILE A 133 16.41 -9.00 -11.46
CA ILE A 133 15.12 -9.58 -11.09
C ILE A 133 15.05 -11.05 -11.50
N VAL A 134 14.14 -11.79 -10.88
CA VAL A 134 13.87 -13.19 -11.21
C VAL A 134 12.36 -13.43 -11.32
N THR A 135 11.94 -14.24 -12.27
CA THR A 135 10.56 -14.74 -12.31
C THR A 135 10.39 -15.84 -11.28
N VAL A 136 9.42 -15.70 -10.39
CA VAL A 136 9.19 -16.61 -9.26
C VAL A 136 8.05 -17.59 -9.52
N ALA A 137 8.00 -18.68 -8.73
CA ALA A 137 6.96 -19.70 -8.84
C ALA A 137 5.62 -19.21 -8.26
N THR A 138 5.64 -18.39 -7.21
CA THR A 138 4.44 -17.80 -6.63
C THR A 138 3.69 -16.98 -7.68
N ARG A 139 2.46 -17.41 -8.01
CA ARG A 139 1.58 -16.70 -8.94
C ARG A 139 0.84 -15.57 -8.23
N ARG A 140 0.55 -14.50 -8.98
CA ARG A 140 -0.32 -13.43 -8.48
C ARG A 140 -1.70 -13.98 -8.17
N ASN A 141 -2.34 -13.46 -7.12
CA ASN A 141 -3.69 -13.88 -6.71
C ASN A 141 -4.64 -14.01 -7.91
N HIS A 142 -5.37 -15.12 -7.95
CA HIS A 142 -6.44 -15.30 -8.93
C HIS A 142 -7.55 -14.26 -8.68
N PRO A 143 -8.05 -13.57 -9.71
CA PRO A 143 -9.08 -12.53 -9.54
C PRO A 143 -10.35 -13.02 -8.84
N ASP A 144 -10.72 -14.30 -9.03
CA ASP A 144 -11.90 -14.89 -8.40
C ASP A 144 -11.68 -15.35 -6.97
N ALA A 145 -10.41 -15.43 -6.52
CA ALA A 145 -10.10 -15.78 -5.12
C ALA A 145 -9.92 -14.52 -4.26
N LEU A 146 -9.01 -13.64 -4.67
CA LEU A 146 -8.79 -12.34 -4.05
C LEU A 146 -8.36 -11.37 -5.16
N SER A 147 -9.30 -10.54 -5.60
CA SER A 147 -9.06 -9.64 -6.73
C SER A 147 -7.89 -8.69 -6.48
N PRO A 148 -6.84 -8.68 -7.33
CA PRO A 148 -5.73 -7.74 -7.22
C PRO A 148 -6.14 -6.26 -7.39
N ARG A 149 -7.34 -6.00 -7.91
CA ARG A 149 -7.91 -4.65 -8.05
C ARG A 149 -8.26 -4.03 -6.70
N ILE A 150 -8.52 -4.87 -5.68
CA ILE A 150 -8.75 -4.41 -4.31
C ILE A 150 -7.38 -4.24 -3.67
N LYS A 151 -7.01 -2.99 -3.37
CA LYS A 151 -5.76 -2.69 -2.68
C LYS A 151 -5.91 -2.91 -1.18
N SER A 152 -6.12 -4.20 -0.81
CA SER A 152 -6.35 -4.64 0.57
C SER A 152 -5.04 -4.82 1.34
N LEU A 153 -5.13 -5.01 2.66
CA LEU A 153 -3.99 -5.32 3.53
C LEU A 153 -3.44 -6.75 3.37
N ASN A 154 -4.06 -7.60 2.53
CA ASN A 154 -3.66 -8.99 2.30
C ASN A 154 -2.47 -9.09 1.33
N TYR A 155 -1.29 -8.74 1.80
CA TYR A 155 -0.06 -8.69 1.00
C TYR A 155 0.83 -9.94 1.11
N LEU A 156 0.34 -11.01 1.73
CA LEU A 156 1.15 -12.23 1.92
C LEU A 156 1.59 -12.85 0.58
N ASN A 157 0.75 -12.83 -0.45
CA ASN A 157 1.10 -13.29 -1.79
C ASN A 157 2.36 -12.57 -2.34
N ASN A 158 2.40 -11.23 -2.22
CA ASN A 158 3.55 -10.43 -2.65
C ASN A 158 4.78 -10.69 -1.76
N ILE A 159 4.60 -10.89 -0.46
CA ILE A 159 5.67 -11.21 0.48
C ILE A 159 6.30 -12.56 0.14
N LEU A 160 5.51 -13.60 -0.18
CA LEU A 160 6.00 -14.91 -0.58
C LEU A 160 6.84 -14.82 -1.86
N ALA A 161 6.35 -14.08 -2.87
CA ALA A 161 7.12 -13.83 -4.08
C ALA A 161 8.43 -13.07 -3.79
N LYS A 162 8.41 -12.09 -2.88
CA LYS A 162 9.62 -11.36 -2.45
C LYS A 162 10.63 -12.28 -1.78
N ILE A 163 10.18 -13.21 -0.93
CA ILE A 163 11.03 -14.21 -0.28
C ILE A 163 11.73 -15.07 -1.33
N GLU A 164 11.01 -15.58 -2.34
CA GLU A 164 11.62 -16.36 -3.44
C GLU A 164 12.69 -15.53 -4.19
N GLY A 165 12.40 -14.26 -4.50
CA GLY A 165 13.34 -13.34 -5.13
C GLY A 165 14.63 -13.19 -4.31
N LEU A 166 14.50 -12.95 -3.00
CA LEU A 166 15.63 -12.81 -2.08
C LEU A 166 16.45 -14.12 -1.97
N GLN A 167 15.78 -15.28 -1.92
CA GLN A 167 16.45 -16.59 -1.92
C GLN A 167 17.23 -16.85 -3.21
N ALA A 168 16.77 -16.30 -4.34
CA ALA A 168 17.48 -16.34 -5.62
C ALA A 168 18.59 -15.27 -5.75
N GLY A 169 18.87 -14.50 -4.71
CA GLY A 169 19.86 -13.41 -4.72
C GLY A 169 19.46 -12.19 -5.55
N CYS A 170 18.15 -11.98 -5.74
CA CYS A 170 17.59 -10.84 -6.44
C CYS A 170 16.85 -9.90 -5.47
N VAL A 171 16.96 -8.60 -5.71
CA VAL A 171 16.29 -7.60 -4.84
C VAL A 171 14.81 -7.43 -5.19
N GLU A 172 14.39 -7.87 -6.40
CA GLU A 172 13.00 -7.82 -6.82
C GLU A 172 12.61 -9.09 -7.59
N ALA A 173 11.32 -9.41 -7.60
CA ALA A 173 10.77 -10.58 -8.25
C ALA A 173 9.62 -10.24 -9.19
N LEU A 174 9.57 -10.94 -10.32
CA LEU A 174 8.53 -10.83 -11.31
C LEU A 174 7.50 -11.95 -11.09
N MET A 175 6.25 -11.56 -10.90
CA MET A 175 5.12 -12.48 -10.72
C MET A 175 4.38 -12.66 -12.04
N LEU A 176 3.98 -13.89 -12.31
CA LEU A 176 3.06 -14.21 -13.40
C LEU A 176 1.64 -14.39 -12.86
N ASN A 177 0.64 -14.18 -13.69
CA ASN A 177 -0.75 -14.50 -13.37
C ASN A 177 -1.03 -16.01 -13.58
N HIS A 178 -2.28 -16.42 -13.38
CA HIS A 178 -2.73 -17.81 -13.55
C HIS A 178 -2.69 -18.33 -15.01
N ARG A 179 -2.43 -17.45 -15.99
CA ARG A 179 -2.26 -17.80 -17.41
C ARG A 179 -0.80 -17.77 -17.84
N ASP A 180 0.13 -17.66 -16.87
CA ASP A 180 1.56 -17.52 -17.12
C ASP A 180 1.96 -16.23 -17.87
N GLU A 181 1.10 -15.21 -17.83
CA GLU A 181 1.39 -13.88 -18.35
C GLU A 181 2.05 -13.01 -17.28
N VAL A 182 2.92 -12.09 -17.68
CA VAL A 182 3.53 -11.10 -16.78
C VAL A 182 2.45 -10.28 -16.10
N ALA A 183 2.45 -10.24 -14.77
CA ALA A 183 1.48 -9.48 -13.97
C ALA A 183 2.10 -8.20 -13.40
N GLU A 184 3.00 -8.33 -12.46
CA GLU A 184 3.64 -7.21 -11.74
C GLU A 184 4.90 -7.69 -11.00
N CYS A 185 5.66 -6.77 -10.41
CA CYS A 185 6.66 -7.09 -9.40
C CYS A 185 6.03 -7.17 -8.00
N THR A 186 6.85 -7.41 -6.94
CA THR A 186 6.29 -7.62 -5.60
C THR A 186 5.70 -6.36 -4.98
N GLY A 187 6.24 -5.20 -5.30
CA GLY A 187 5.77 -3.89 -4.83
C GLY A 187 5.86 -2.79 -5.88
N ASP A 188 6.34 -3.12 -7.08
CA ASP A 188 6.65 -2.19 -8.15
C ASP A 188 5.93 -2.59 -9.45
N ASN A 189 5.73 -1.61 -10.33
CA ASN A 189 5.22 -1.86 -11.67
C ASN A 189 6.35 -2.33 -12.59
N ILE A 190 5.99 -3.11 -13.61
CA ILE A 190 6.91 -3.50 -14.69
C ILE A 190 6.52 -2.84 -16.00
N PHE A 191 7.51 -2.33 -16.70
CA PHE A 191 7.36 -1.76 -18.04
C PHE A 191 8.39 -2.38 -18.98
N LEU A 192 7.97 -2.65 -20.21
CA LEU A 192 8.83 -3.11 -21.30
C LEU A 192 8.91 -2.03 -22.36
N VAL A 193 10.10 -1.78 -22.88
CA VAL A 193 10.29 -0.95 -24.07
C VAL A 193 10.53 -1.85 -25.26
N LYS A 194 9.61 -1.84 -26.24
CA LYS A 194 9.72 -2.64 -27.46
C LYS A 194 9.36 -1.78 -28.66
N SER A 195 10.28 -1.67 -29.61
CA SER A 195 10.08 -0.89 -30.86
C SER A 195 9.61 0.55 -30.59
N GLY A 196 10.16 1.20 -29.57
CA GLY A 196 9.80 2.57 -29.18
C GLY A 196 8.48 2.71 -28.40
N CYS A 197 7.78 1.61 -28.12
CA CYS A 197 6.55 1.60 -27.32
C CYS A 197 6.86 1.17 -25.89
N LEU A 198 6.25 1.86 -24.92
CA LEU A 198 6.23 1.48 -23.52
C LEU A 198 4.99 0.59 -23.26
N ILE A 199 5.23 -0.61 -22.77
CA ILE A 199 4.19 -1.64 -22.56
C ILE A 199 4.18 -2.02 -21.09
N THR A 200 3.01 -2.12 -20.48
CA THR A 200 2.81 -2.60 -19.10
C THR A 200 1.59 -3.53 -19.06
N PRO A 201 1.52 -4.47 -18.12
CA PRO A 201 0.32 -5.28 -17.88
C PRO A 201 -0.92 -4.40 -17.59
N ALA A 202 -2.11 -4.89 -17.96
CA ALA A 202 -3.38 -4.19 -17.81
C ALA A 202 -3.94 -4.27 -16.38
#